data_8adb0fae2d521ac63cd19c90822bbc29
#
_entry.id   8adb0fae2d521ac63cd19c90822bbc29
#
_cell.length_a   1.000
_cell.length_b   1.000
_cell.length_c   1.000
_cell.angle_alpha   90.00
_cell.angle_beta   90.00
_cell.angle_gamma   90.00
#
_symmetry.space_group_name_H-M   'P 1'
#
loop_
_entity.id
_entity.type
_entity.pdbx_description
1 polymer ?
#
loop_
_entity_poly.entity_id
_entity_poly.type
_entity_poly.pdbx_seq_one_letter_code
_entity_poly.pdbx_strand_id
1 'polypeptide(L)'
;MVLPAPPRRDLLLIAGDTGVAPLKALLTELVDTSDPRSAVLFWGVRDRDELYDVADLTTIAHAARRTTVVPVVSEGDPGPYAGGLVTDAVAAYGEWSHHEAYLAGPPMMLAATRAALRQLGVPHDRIHHDVPE
;
A
#
# COMPACT_ATOMS: atom_id res chain seq x y z
N MET A 1 -10.45 -5.29 -7.19
CA MET A 1 -9.03 -5.61 -7.48
C MET A 1 -8.84 -7.11 -7.39
N VAL A 2 -8.07 -7.67 -8.28
CA VAL A 2 -7.68 -9.07 -8.26
C VAL A 2 -6.17 -9.17 -8.41
N LEU A 3 -5.59 -10.21 -7.82
CA LEU A 3 -4.15 -10.43 -7.93
C LEU A 3 -3.80 -10.89 -9.36
N PRO A 4 -2.65 -10.42 -9.90
CA PRO A 4 -2.30 -10.75 -11.28
C PRO A 4 -1.93 -12.22 -11.45
N ALA A 5 -2.12 -12.72 -12.68
CA ALA A 5 -1.64 -14.03 -13.09
C ALA A 5 -0.11 -14.05 -13.21
N PRO A 6 0.54 -15.24 -13.23
CA PRO A 6 1.99 -15.31 -13.45
C PRO A 6 2.45 -14.62 -14.75
N PRO A 7 3.69 -14.05 -14.77
CA PRO A 7 4.67 -14.10 -13.69
C PRO A 7 4.26 -13.24 -12.51
N ARG A 8 4.37 -13.80 -11.32
CA ARG A 8 3.95 -13.12 -10.09
C ARG A 8 5.06 -12.24 -9.57
N ARG A 9 4.73 -10.97 -9.34
CA ARG A 9 5.65 -9.99 -8.77
C ARG A 9 5.30 -9.72 -7.33
N ASP A 10 6.27 -9.28 -6.55
CA ASP A 10 6.00 -8.78 -5.21
C ASP A 10 5.11 -7.54 -5.29
N LEU A 11 4.37 -7.26 -4.23
CA LEU A 11 3.31 -6.26 -4.23
C LEU A 11 3.72 -5.02 -3.45
N LEU A 12 3.43 -3.86 -4.05
CA LEU A 12 3.47 -2.57 -3.39
C LEU A 12 2.04 -2.06 -3.29
N LEU A 13 1.54 -1.89 -2.08
CA LEU A 13 0.18 -1.46 -1.81
C LEU A 13 0.22 -0.08 -1.16
N ILE A 14 -0.51 0.88 -1.71
CA ILE A 14 -0.52 2.25 -1.21
C ILE A 14 -1.95 2.71 -1.02
N ALA A 15 -2.33 2.97 0.22
CA ALA A 15 -3.66 3.42 0.60
C ALA A 15 -3.63 4.83 1.18
N GLY A 16 -4.64 5.62 0.86
CA GLY A 16 -4.88 6.93 1.47
C GLY A 16 -6.23 6.96 2.17
N ASP A 17 -6.26 7.48 3.37
CA ASP A 17 -7.48 7.63 4.20
C ASP A 17 -8.25 6.32 4.32
N THR A 18 -9.50 6.27 3.84
CA THR A 18 -10.35 5.08 3.89
C THR A 18 -10.07 4.07 2.78
N GLY A 19 -9.13 4.38 1.86
CA GLY A 19 -8.77 3.51 0.75
C GLY A 19 -8.09 2.21 1.15
N VAL A 20 -7.86 1.97 2.45
CA VAL A 20 -7.20 0.76 2.95
C VAL A 20 -8.04 -0.51 2.77
N ALA A 21 -9.38 -0.39 2.75
CA ALA A 21 -10.27 -1.55 2.74
C ALA A 21 -10.04 -2.50 1.54
N PRO A 22 -9.98 -2.03 0.27
CA PRO A 22 -9.70 -2.94 -0.83
C PRO A 22 -8.30 -3.54 -0.78
N LEU A 23 -7.32 -2.84 -0.23
CA LEU A 23 -5.96 -3.37 -0.09
C LEU A 23 -5.87 -4.39 1.04
N LYS A 24 -6.63 -4.19 2.12
CA LYS A 24 -6.79 -5.18 3.17
C LYS A 24 -7.37 -6.49 2.60
N ALA A 25 -8.33 -6.39 1.68
CA ALA A 25 -8.90 -7.56 1.00
C ALA A 25 -7.83 -8.31 0.19
N LEU A 26 -6.94 -7.60 -0.50
CA LEU A 26 -5.83 -8.25 -1.21
C LEU A 26 -4.88 -8.98 -0.25
N LEU A 27 -4.54 -8.38 0.89
CA LEU A 27 -3.70 -9.03 1.90
C LEU A 27 -4.38 -10.29 2.45
N THR A 28 -5.67 -10.22 2.69
CA THR A 28 -6.44 -11.39 3.16
C THR A 28 -6.40 -12.51 2.12
N GLU A 29 -6.52 -12.17 0.84
CA GLU A 29 -6.40 -13.15 -0.24
C GLU A 29 -5.02 -13.81 -0.27
N LEU A 30 -3.94 -13.05 -0.05
CA LEU A 30 -2.60 -13.62 0.04
C LEU A 30 -2.51 -14.67 1.15
N VAL A 31 -3.11 -14.41 2.30
CA VAL A 31 -3.15 -15.36 3.42
C VAL A 31 -3.97 -16.59 3.05
N ASP A 32 -5.18 -16.39 2.54
CA ASP A 32 -6.13 -17.46 2.26
C ASP A 32 -5.64 -18.40 1.16
N THR A 33 -4.88 -17.89 0.20
CA THR A 33 -4.32 -18.68 -0.90
C THR A 33 -2.91 -19.17 -0.63
N SER A 34 -2.32 -18.83 0.51
CA SER A 34 -0.93 -19.14 0.86
C SER A 34 0.06 -18.66 -0.21
N ASP A 35 -0.20 -17.47 -0.75
CA ASP A 35 0.62 -16.88 -1.81
C ASP A 35 2.01 -16.51 -1.26
N PRO A 36 3.10 -16.91 -1.92
CA PRO A 36 4.46 -16.68 -1.41
C PRO A 36 5.00 -15.26 -1.65
N ARG A 37 4.25 -14.40 -2.35
CA ARG A 37 4.73 -13.04 -2.67
C ARG A 37 4.92 -12.20 -1.43
N SER A 38 5.93 -11.34 -1.45
CA SER A 38 6.09 -10.29 -0.46
C SER A 38 5.16 -9.13 -0.78
N ALA A 39 4.67 -8.46 0.25
CA ALA A 39 3.84 -7.28 0.11
C ALA A 39 4.24 -6.22 1.13
N VAL A 40 4.27 -4.96 0.70
CA VAL A 40 4.45 -3.83 1.59
C VAL A 40 3.26 -2.91 1.40
N LEU A 41 2.54 -2.63 2.47
CA LEU A 41 1.40 -1.71 2.47
C LEU A 41 1.79 -0.42 3.16
N PHE A 42 1.77 0.67 2.40
CA PHE A 42 1.87 2.02 2.95
C PHE A 42 0.47 2.60 3.10
N TRP A 43 0.12 3.03 4.30
CA TRP A 43 -1.19 3.62 4.57
C TRP A 43 -1.00 5.05 5.06
N GLY A 44 -1.28 6.01 4.18
CA GLY A 44 -1.18 7.43 4.46
C GLY A 44 -2.46 7.97 5.06
N VAL A 45 -2.35 8.62 6.20
CA VAL A 45 -3.44 9.33 6.87
C VAL A 45 -2.95 10.70 7.29
N ARG A 46 -3.85 11.65 7.58
CA ARG A 46 -3.48 12.97 8.08
C ARG A 46 -3.17 12.94 9.55
N ASP A 47 -3.96 12.21 10.33
CA ASP A 47 -3.80 12.12 11.77
C ASP A 47 -3.74 10.66 12.22
N ARG A 48 -2.96 10.38 13.25
CA ARG A 48 -2.78 9.05 13.81
C ARG A 48 -4.10 8.39 14.22
N ASP A 49 -5.07 9.18 14.67
CA ASP A 49 -6.38 8.66 15.07
C ASP A 49 -7.18 8.09 13.89
N GLU A 50 -6.80 8.40 12.66
CA GLU A 50 -7.44 7.86 11.46
C GLU A 50 -6.98 6.43 11.14
N LEU A 51 -6.00 5.88 11.86
CA LEU A 51 -5.51 4.51 11.67
C LEU A 51 -6.41 3.49 12.38
N TYR A 52 -7.69 3.52 12.05
CA TYR A 52 -8.74 2.74 12.73
C TYR A 52 -8.58 1.23 12.58
N ASP A 53 -7.88 0.76 11.55
CA ASP A 53 -7.79 -0.66 11.20
C ASP A 53 -6.37 -1.21 11.35
N VAL A 54 -5.46 -0.46 11.98
CA VAL A 54 -4.05 -0.82 12.04
C VAL A 54 -3.79 -2.13 12.79
N ALA A 55 -4.58 -2.41 13.85
CA ALA A 55 -4.42 -3.64 14.61
C ALA A 55 -4.77 -4.88 13.75
N ASP A 56 -5.87 -4.83 13.00
CA ASP A 56 -6.27 -5.91 12.10
C ASP A 56 -5.25 -6.11 10.98
N LEU A 57 -4.76 -5.02 10.39
CA LEU A 57 -3.74 -5.09 9.35
C LEU A 57 -2.46 -5.72 9.87
N THR A 58 -2.05 -5.40 11.08
CA THR A 58 -0.87 -5.99 11.72
C THR A 58 -1.07 -7.50 11.92
N THR A 59 -2.26 -7.92 12.34
CA THR A 59 -2.58 -9.34 12.51
C THR A 59 -2.52 -10.08 11.17
N ILE A 60 -3.07 -9.50 10.10
CA ILE A 60 -3.02 -10.08 8.76
C ILE A 60 -1.56 -10.16 8.27
N ALA A 61 -0.77 -9.12 8.51
CA ALA A 61 0.64 -9.09 8.12
C ALA A 61 1.44 -10.20 8.79
N HIS A 62 1.19 -10.47 10.07
CA HIS A 62 1.83 -11.58 10.77
C HIS A 62 1.47 -12.92 10.16
N ALA A 63 0.21 -13.12 9.79
CA ALA A 63 -0.25 -14.36 9.16
C ALA A 63 0.35 -14.54 7.77
N ALA A 64 0.54 -13.45 7.03
CA ALA A 64 1.10 -13.47 5.67
C ALA A 64 2.62 -13.62 5.64
N ARG A 65 3.32 -13.52 6.76
CA ARG A 65 4.78 -13.70 6.95
C ARG A 65 5.67 -12.70 6.21
N ARG A 66 5.47 -12.50 4.89
CA ARG A 66 6.28 -11.61 4.06
C ARG A 66 5.58 -10.28 3.80
N THR A 67 4.67 -9.90 4.68
CA THR A 67 3.92 -8.65 4.55
C THR A 67 4.34 -7.67 5.64
N THR A 68 4.58 -6.43 5.23
CA THR A 68 4.92 -5.33 6.12
C THR A 68 3.87 -4.24 5.94
N VAL A 69 3.40 -3.68 7.06
CA VAL A 69 2.47 -2.54 7.05
C VAL A 69 3.20 -1.32 7.59
N VAL A 70 3.20 -0.24 6.81
CA VAL A 70 3.88 1.01 7.13
C VAL A 70 2.87 2.15 7.19
N PRO A 71 2.31 2.46 8.36
CA PRO A 71 1.46 3.65 8.50
C PRO A 71 2.30 4.93 8.38
N VAL A 72 1.73 5.94 7.68
CA VAL A 72 2.39 7.22 7.46
C VAL A 72 1.43 8.34 7.83
N VAL A 73 1.83 9.21 8.76
CA VAL A 73 1.00 10.29 9.27
C VAL A 73 1.54 11.63 8.75
N SER A 74 0.73 12.35 7.97
CA SER A 74 1.19 13.58 7.31
C SER A 74 1.06 14.83 8.17
N GLU A 75 0.15 14.82 9.15
CA GLU A 75 -0.09 15.98 10.03
C GLU A 75 -0.12 15.52 11.50
N GLY A 76 0.20 16.41 12.40
CA GLY A 76 0.20 16.11 13.83
C GLY A 76 1.35 15.19 14.24
N ASP A 77 1.25 14.63 15.44
CA ASP A 77 2.27 13.76 16.02
C ASP A 77 2.12 12.34 15.44
N PRO A 78 3.11 11.83 14.72
CA PRO A 78 3.02 10.47 14.16
C PRO A 78 3.16 9.35 15.21
N GLY A 79 3.59 9.67 16.45
CA GLY A 79 3.82 8.64 17.46
C GLY A 79 4.86 7.63 17.00
N PRO A 80 4.56 6.31 17.04
CA PRO A 80 5.51 5.28 16.59
C PRO A 80 5.58 5.11 15.08
N TYR A 81 4.78 5.85 14.30
CA TYR A 81 4.67 5.68 12.86
C TYR A 81 5.54 6.69 12.10
N ALA A 82 5.71 6.48 10.79
CA ALA A 82 6.43 7.43 9.94
C ALA A 82 5.65 8.72 9.79
N GLY A 83 6.37 9.84 9.74
CA GLY A 83 5.77 11.16 9.48
C GLY A 83 6.00 11.59 8.04
N GLY A 84 5.12 12.46 7.53
CA GLY A 84 5.24 13.04 6.21
C GLY A 84 4.25 12.48 5.20
N LEU A 85 4.57 12.64 3.91
CA LEU A 85 3.70 12.17 2.83
C LEU A 85 3.99 10.71 2.51
N VAL A 86 2.94 9.98 2.14
CA VAL A 86 3.07 8.56 1.79
C VAL A 86 4.00 8.36 0.59
N THR A 87 3.99 9.27 -0.38
CA THR A 87 4.87 9.20 -1.55
C THR A 87 6.34 9.32 -1.17
N ASP A 88 6.67 10.17 -0.20
CA ASP A 88 8.04 10.31 0.30
C ASP A 88 8.49 9.05 1.03
N ALA A 89 7.61 8.47 1.83
CA ALA A 89 7.90 7.22 2.54
C ALA A 89 8.17 6.06 1.56
N VAL A 90 7.36 5.96 0.51
CA VAL A 90 7.54 4.95 -0.54
C VAL A 90 8.90 5.11 -1.22
N ALA A 91 9.25 6.34 -1.60
CA ALA A 91 10.54 6.63 -2.27
C ALA A 91 11.73 6.30 -1.36
N ALA A 92 11.62 6.59 -0.07
CA ALA A 92 12.70 6.38 0.89
C ALA A 92 12.88 4.91 1.31
N TYR A 93 11.83 4.09 1.19
CA TYR A 93 11.82 2.73 1.73
C TYR A 93 12.64 1.75 0.90
N GLY A 94 12.59 1.86 -0.43
CA GLY A 94 13.30 0.90 -1.27
C GLY A 94 13.09 1.10 -2.76
N GLU A 95 13.36 0.05 -3.52
CA GLU A 95 13.21 0.04 -4.97
C GLU A 95 11.97 -0.76 -5.37
N TRP A 96 11.22 -0.20 -6.32
CA TRP A 96 9.91 -0.71 -6.67
C TRP A 96 9.75 -1.08 -8.14
N SER A 97 10.80 -0.93 -8.95
CA SER A 97 10.74 -1.11 -10.41
C SER A 97 10.26 -2.50 -10.84
N HIS A 98 10.39 -3.50 -9.98
CA HIS A 98 9.98 -4.87 -10.26
C HIS A 98 8.69 -5.29 -9.57
N HIS A 99 8.00 -4.36 -8.90
CA HIS A 99 6.77 -4.64 -8.16
C HIS A 99 5.51 -4.40 -8.99
N GLU A 100 4.44 -5.09 -8.63
CA GLU A 100 3.07 -4.72 -9.01
C GLU A 100 2.54 -3.75 -7.96
N ALA A 101 2.03 -2.60 -8.38
CA ALA A 101 1.53 -1.58 -7.46
C ALA A 101 0.00 -1.49 -7.52
N TYR A 102 -0.63 -1.50 -6.35
CA TYR A 102 -2.07 -1.31 -6.20
C TYR A 102 -2.32 -0.09 -5.33
N LEU A 103 -3.11 0.85 -5.82
CA LEU A 103 -3.39 2.13 -5.18
C LEU A 103 -4.87 2.25 -4.86
N ALA A 104 -5.19 2.79 -3.69
CA ALA A 104 -6.57 3.10 -3.34
C ALA A 104 -6.60 4.35 -2.46
N GLY A 105 -7.49 5.29 -2.76
CA GLY A 105 -7.61 6.53 -2.02
C GLY A 105 -8.25 7.65 -2.83
N PRO A 106 -8.20 8.89 -2.32
CA PRO A 106 -8.75 10.04 -3.04
C PRO A 106 -8.07 10.29 -4.38
N PRO A 107 -8.79 10.84 -5.38
CA PRO A 107 -8.24 11.03 -6.73
C PRO A 107 -6.94 11.81 -6.81
N MET A 108 -6.78 12.88 -6.01
CA MET A 108 -5.56 13.68 -6.02
C MET A 108 -4.36 12.87 -5.51
N MET A 109 -4.57 12.06 -4.49
CA MET A 109 -3.54 11.19 -3.95
C MET A 109 -3.17 10.11 -4.99
N LEU A 110 -4.14 9.54 -5.68
CA LEU A 110 -3.89 8.54 -6.73
C LEU A 110 -3.02 9.12 -7.85
N ALA A 111 -3.34 10.33 -8.31
CA ALA A 111 -2.56 11.00 -9.37
C ALA A 111 -1.11 11.26 -8.94
N ALA A 112 -0.92 11.80 -7.74
CA ALA A 112 0.40 12.10 -7.21
C ALA A 112 1.23 10.82 -7.01
N THR A 113 0.61 9.78 -6.49
CA THR A 113 1.28 8.50 -6.24
C THR A 113 1.67 7.83 -7.55
N ARG A 114 0.79 7.83 -8.53
CA ARG A 114 1.08 7.28 -9.86
C ARG A 114 2.29 7.97 -10.49
N ALA A 115 2.32 9.30 -10.43
CA ALA A 115 3.45 10.08 -10.98
C ALA A 115 4.77 9.73 -10.26
N ALA A 116 4.73 9.62 -8.92
CA ALA A 116 5.90 9.26 -8.13
C ALA A 116 6.41 7.86 -8.47
N LEU A 117 5.52 6.88 -8.61
CA LEU A 117 5.89 5.51 -8.94
C LEU A 117 6.53 5.41 -10.32
N ARG A 118 6.03 6.16 -11.30
CA ARG A 118 6.63 6.18 -12.63
C ARG A 118 8.05 6.74 -12.59
N GLN A 119 8.30 7.75 -11.78
CA GLN A 119 9.65 8.28 -11.57
C GLN A 119 10.57 7.26 -10.90
N LEU A 120 10.02 6.38 -10.07
CA LEU A 120 10.76 5.31 -9.42
C LEU A 120 10.93 4.06 -10.30
N GLY A 121 10.50 4.12 -11.55
CA GLY A 121 10.71 3.06 -12.52
C GLY A 121 9.62 2.00 -12.59
N VAL A 122 8.45 2.22 -11.96
CA VAL A 122 7.31 1.31 -12.09
C VAL A 122 6.56 1.65 -13.37
N PRO A 123 6.47 0.72 -14.34
CA PRO A 123 5.75 0.97 -15.58
C PRO A 123 4.26 1.20 -15.37
N HIS A 124 3.65 2.00 -16.24
CA HIS A 124 2.23 2.33 -16.16
C HIS A 124 1.33 1.09 -16.10
N ASP A 125 1.63 0.05 -16.86
CA ASP A 125 0.84 -1.18 -16.92
C ASP A 125 0.94 -2.05 -15.67
N ARG A 126 1.83 -1.72 -14.74
CA ARG A 126 1.94 -2.38 -13.44
C ARG A 126 1.45 -1.53 -12.28
N ILE A 127 0.79 -0.41 -12.56
CA ILE A 127 0.17 0.45 -11.55
C ILE A 127 -1.34 0.33 -11.69
N HIS A 128 -1.98 -0.27 -10.69
CA HIS A 128 -3.42 -0.52 -10.67
C HIS A 128 -4.08 0.32 -9.59
N HIS A 129 -5.30 0.77 -9.83
CA HIS A 129 -6.06 1.45 -8.80
C HIS A 129 -7.51 0.99 -8.84
N ASP A 130 -8.17 1.07 -7.68
CA ASP A 130 -9.59 0.79 -7.57
C ASP A 130 -10.35 2.01 -8.10
N VAL A 131 -11.25 1.78 -9.05
CA VAL A 131 -12.04 2.86 -9.65
C VAL A 131 -13.33 2.99 -8.85
N PRO A 132 -13.60 4.15 -8.24
CA PRO A 132 -14.87 4.34 -7.54
C PRO A 132 -16.03 4.20 -8.52
N GLU A 133 -16.98 3.39 -8.16
CA GLU A 133 -18.20 3.21 -8.95
C GLU A 133 -19.24 4.27 -8.61
#